data_fa02657b1ba9a34c842af95a78d53866
#
_entry.id   fa02657b1ba9a34c842af95a78d53866
#
_cell.length_a   1.000
_cell.length_b   1.000
_cell.length_c   1.000
_cell.angle_alpha   90.00
_cell.angle_beta   90.00
_cell.angle_gamma   90.00
#
_symmetry.space_group_name_H-M   'P 1'
#
loop_
_entity.id
_entity.type
_entity.pdbx_description
1 polymer ?
#
loop_
_entity_poly.entity_id
_entity_poly.type
_entity_poly.pdbx_seq_one_letter_code
_entity_poly.pdbx_strand_id
1 'polypeptide(L)'
;MSHSPKSVPSGEGPPDRLADIDAVLEDIRAGKMVILVDDEDRENEGDLCMAAELVTPEAVNFMARFGRGLICLPMTEHQLQRLHLGMMVPDAENSSGFGTAFTVSIEAREGVSTGISAHDRAHTILTAIAEDARPHDIVRPGHIFPLRARQGGVLRRAGQTEGSVDLARLAGLKPAGVICEIMNDDGTMARMPDLQAFAREHDLKIVTIADLINYRVKKEKLVQAASEAILPTESGGEMRAIVYENQIDHVDHIALVKGEIAEDDEVLVRVHSECLTGDAFGSLRCDCGEQLEAAMKMIAHEGKGIILYMRQEGRGIGLKAKIRAYGLQDSEGLDTVQANERLGFAADQRDYGVGAQILYDLGVRKMRMITNNPGKRAGLEGYGLTIVERVPLEIEPNEKNLEYLRTKKEKLGHVLHLMS
;
A
#
# COMPACT_ATOMS: atom_id res chain seq x y z
N MET A 1 65.85 -4.69 -12.18
CA MET A 1 65.04 -4.00 -11.12
C MET A 1 63.60 -4.30 -11.41
N SER A 2 63.02 -5.24 -10.65
CA SER A 2 61.64 -5.71 -10.80
C SER A 2 60.73 -4.80 -10.00
N HIS A 3 59.76 -4.18 -10.67
CA HIS A 3 58.68 -3.48 -9.98
C HIS A 3 57.51 -4.45 -9.79
N SER A 4 57.29 -4.85 -8.53
CA SER A 4 56.07 -5.53 -8.10
C SER A 4 54.91 -4.53 -8.09
N PRO A 5 53.70 -4.92 -8.58
CA PRO A 5 52.53 -4.06 -8.46
C PRO A 5 52.03 -4.05 -7.00
N LYS A 6 51.79 -2.86 -6.48
CA LYS A 6 51.16 -2.63 -5.18
C LYS A 6 49.75 -3.18 -5.21
N SER A 7 49.43 -4.07 -4.27
CA SER A 7 48.07 -4.56 -3.98
C SER A 7 47.16 -3.38 -3.64
N VAL A 8 46.09 -3.22 -4.42
CA VAL A 8 44.93 -2.37 -4.12
C VAL A 8 44.21 -3.05 -2.93
N PRO A 9 43.83 -2.34 -1.87
CA PRO A 9 43.01 -2.92 -0.83
C PRO A 9 41.65 -3.24 -1.40
N SER A 10 41.21 -4.49 -1.22
CA SER A 10 39.82 -4.93 -1.47
C SER A 10 38.92 -4.21 -0.47
N GLY A 11 38.37 -3.07 -0.89
CA GLY A 11 37.25 -2.45 -0.20
C GLY A 11 36.08 -3.43 -0.26
N GLU A 12 35.64 -3.91 0.89
CA GLU A 12 34.34 -4.56 1.04
C GLU A 12 33.30 -3.56 0.54
N GLY A 13 32.70 -3.85 -0.60
CA GLY A 13 31.56 -3.09 -1.11
C GLY A 13 30.40 -3.18 -0.11
N PRO A 14 29.49 -2.19 -0.08
CA PRO A 14 28.33 -2.26 0.78
C PRO A 14 27.58 -3.57 0.53
N PRO A 15 27.04 -4.19 1.60
CA PRO A 15 26.39 -5.49 1.50
C PRO A 15 25.19 -5.45 0.54
N ASP A 16 24.85 -6.58 -0.06
CA ASP A 16 23.63 -6.84 -0.86
C ASP A 16 22.30 -6.59 -0.09
N ARG A 17 22.30 -5.67 0.84
CA ARG A 17 21.24 -5.38 1.77
C ARG A 17 20.49 -4.12 1.32
N LEU A 18 19.17 -4.23 1.20
CA LEU A 18 18.27 -3.09 1.05
C LEU A 18 18.56 -2.05 2.15
N ALA A 19 18.56 -0.78 1.81
CA ALA A 19 18.89 0.28 2.75
C ALA A 19 17.76 0.49 3.76
N ASP A 20 18.12 0.83 5.01
CA ASP A 20 17.15 1.29 5.99
C ASP A 20 16.49 2.61 5.53
N ILE A 21 15.18 2.74 5.75
CA ILE A 21 14.40 3.90 5.32
C ILE A 21 14.94 5.21 5.93
N ASP A 22 15.37 5.21 7.19
CA ASP A 22 15.92 6.43 7.81
C ASP A 22 17.18 6.89 7.07
N ALA A 23 18.07 5.97 6.63
CA ALA A 23 19.24 6.29 5.82
C ALA A 23 18.90 6.74 4.38
N VAL A 24 17.81 6.21 3.82
CA VAL A 24 17.26 6.69 2.52
C VAL A 24 16.74 8.12 2.65
N LEU A 25 16.00 8.41 3.72
CA LEU A 25 15.47 9.76 3.98
C LEU A 25 16.57 10.80 4.19
N GLU A 26 17.71 10.41 4.77
CA GLU A 26 18.89 11.28 4.86
C GLU A 26 19.46 11.63 3.47
N ASP A 27 19.58 10.64 2.57
CA ASP A 27 20.02 10.89 1.20
C ASP A 27 19.05 11.78 0.43
N ILE A 28 17.74 11.55 0.55
CA ILE A 28 16.71 12.39 -0.07
C ILE A 28 16.79 13.85 0.44
N ARG A 29 16.98 14.06 1.75
CA ARG A 29 17.18 15.40 2.34
C ARG A 29 18.46 16.09 1.81
N ALA A 30 19.48 15.31 1.54
CA ALA A 30 20.74 15.80 0.98
C ALA A 30 20.68 16.04 -0.56
N GLY A 31 19.54 15.83 -1.20
CA GLY A 31 19.37 15.98 -2.66
C GLY A 31 19.99 14.85 -3.47
N LYS A 32 20.29 13.70 -2.84
CA LYS A 32 20.78 12.53 -3.55
C LYS A 32 19.62 11.71 -4.11
N MET A 33 19.91 10.95 -5.16
CA MET A 33 19.00 9.96 -5.71
C MET A 33 19.08 8.65 -4.93
N VAL A 34 18.00 7.91 -4.98
CA VAL A 34 17.90 6.51 -4.55
C VAL A 34 17.24 5.69 -5.65
N ILE A 35 17.32 4.38 -5.59
CA ILE A 35 16.57 3.47 -6.45
C ILE A 35 15.34 3.00 -5.68
N LEU A 36 14.15 3.29 -6.18
CA LEU A 36 12.88 2.87 -5.61
C LEU A 36 12.31 1.72 -6.42
N VAL A 37 12.13 0.56 -5.78
CA VAL A 37 11.73 -0.70 -6.44
C VAL A 37 10.35 -1.12 -5.96
N ASP A 38 9.47 -1.49 -6.88
CA ASP A 38 8.16 -2.05 -6.56
C ASP A 38 8.18 -3.59 -6.48
N ASP A 39 7.00 -4.19 -6.25
CA ASP A 39 6.84 -5.62 -6.05
C ASP A 39 7.07 -6.41 -7.33
N GLU A 40 7.61 -7.65 -7.20
CA GLU A 40 7.82 -8.58 -8.31
C GLU A 40 6.51 -8.95 -9.02
N ASP A 41 5.39 -8.97 -8.28
CA ASP A 41 4.06 -9.26 -8.81
C ASP A 41 3.38 -8.03 -9.44
N ARG A 42 4.04 -6.85 -9.44
CA ARG A 42 3.53 -5.60 -10.03
C ARG A 42 4.28 -5.28 -11.35
N GLU A 43 5.05 -4.20 -11.43
CA GLU A 43 5.89 -3.85 -12.59
C GLU A 43 7.25 -4.53 -12.52
N ASN A 44 7.71 -4.84 -11.29
CA ASN A 44 9.03 -5.39 -11.00
C ASN A 44 10.13 -4.52 -11.60
N GLU A 45 10.04 -3.19 -11.40
CA GLU A 45 10.94 -2.21 -11.96
C GLU A 45 11.60 -1.37 -10.87
N GLY A 46 12.72 -0.74 -11.21
CA GLY A 46 13.42 0.19 -10.35
C GLY A 46 13.51 1.55 -11.01
N ASP A 47 13.13 2.59 -10.27
CA ASP A 47 13.23 3.97 -10.71
C ASP A 47 14.32 4.71 -9.95
N LEU A 48 15.13 5.51 -10.66
CA LEU A 48 15.84 6.60 -10.03
C LEU A 48 14.81 7.56 -9.43
N CYS A 49 14.97 7.88 -8.17
CA CYS A 49 14.02 8.70 -7.41
C CYS A 49 14.75 9.76 -6.59
N MET A 50 14.26 11.00 -6.63
CA MET A 50 14.70 12.10 -5.76
C MET A 50 13.54 13.04 -5.44
N ALA A 51 13.72 13.88 -4.41
CA ALA A 51 12.76 14.95 -4.14
C ALA A 51 12.83 16.03 -5.24
N ALA A 52 11.67 16.42 -5.76
CA ALA A 52 11.60 17.40 -6.85
C ALA A 52 12.12 18.80 -6.43
N GLU A 53 12.01 19.14 -5.13
CA GLU A 53 12.49 20.42 -4.58
C GLU A 53 14.00 20.61 -4.72
N LEU A 54 14.75 19.51 -4.77
CA LEU A 54 16.22 19.51 -4.86
C LEU A 54 16.74 19.06 -6.21
N VAL A 55 15.88 19.02 -7.25
CA VAL A 55 16.29 18.64 -8.60
C VAL A 55 17.26 19.65 -9.19
N THR A 56 18.27 19.17 -9.89
CA THR A 56 19.26 19.98 -10.62
C THR A 56 19.37 19.54 -12.08
N PRO A 57 19.92 20.38 -12.98
CA PRO A 57 20.19 19.95 -14.35
C PRO A 57 21.08 18.71 -14.43
N GLU A 58 22.07 18.57 -13.52
CA GLU A 58 22.96 17.42 -13.44
C GLU A 58 22.17 16.14 -13.08
N ALA A 59 21.21 16.26 -12.15
CA ALA A 59 20.34 15.17 -11.77
C ALA A 59 19.46 14.70 -12.94
N VAL A 60 18.83 15.64 -13.64
CA VAL A 60 18.03 15.33 -14.85
C VAL A 60 18.91 14.70 -15.94
N ASN A 61 20.13 15.22 -16.13
CA ASN A 61 21.08 14.65 -17.10
C ASN A 61 21.51 13.23 -16.70
N PHE A 62 21.71 12.97 -15.40
CA PHE A 62 22.01 11.63 -14.88
C PHE A 62 20.88 10.66 -15.18
N MET A 63 19.62 11.03 -14.85
CA MET A 63 18.43 10.23 -15.16
C MET A 63 18.32 9.92 -16.66
N ALA A 64 18.46 10.94 -17.52
CA ALA A 64 18.38 10.76 -18.97
C ALA A 64 19.49 9.88 -19.54
N ARG A 65 20.70 9.97 -19.00
CA ARG A 65 21.89 9.24 -19.49
C ARG A 65 21.93 7.81 -19.00
N PHE A 66 21.67 7.59 -17.73
CA PHE A 66 21.88 6.31 -17.06
C PHE A 66 20.58 5.56 -16.77
N GLY A 67 19.49 6.27 -16.39
CA GLY A 67 18.16 5.68 -16.26
C GLY A 67 17.57 5.32 -17.61
N ARG A 68 17.59 6.25 -18.57
CA ARG A 68 17.07 6.10 -19.94
C ARG A 68 15.54 5.98 -20.04
N GLY A 69 14.84 5.99 -18.92
CA GLY A 69 13.39 5.97 -18.82
C GLY A 69 12.74 7.33 -19.10
N LEU A 70 11.44 7.41 -18.83
CA LEU A 70 10.69 8.65 -18.94
C LEU A 70 10.83 9.47 -17.65
N ILE A 71 11.38 10.68 -17.74
CA ILE A 71 11.47 11.55 -16.56
C ILE A 71 10.09 12.11 -16.25
N CYS A 72 9.54 11.65 -15.13
CA CYS A 72 8.20 12.01 -14.63
C CYS A 72 8.28 12.83 -13.34
N LEU A 73 7.20 13.60 -13.10
CA LEU A 73 7.03 14.45 -11.92
C LEU A 73 5.81 14.02 -11.11
N PRO A 74 5.90 13.02 -10.24
CA PRO A 74 4.87 12.72 -9.25
C PRO A 74 4.54 13.92 -8.38
N MET A 75 3.25 14.27 -8.32
CA MET A 75 2.72 15.40 -7.57
C MET A 75 1.45 15.01 -6.84
N THR A 76 1.13 15.73 -5.77
CA THR A 76 -0.15 15.58 -5.08
C THR A 76 -1.31 16.13 -5.93
N GLU A 77 -2.51 15.62 -5.71
CA GLU A 77 -3.71 16.13 -6.39
C GLU A 77 -3.92 17.63 -6.14
N HIS A 78 -3.65 18.12 -4.92
CA HIS A 78 -3.74 19.53 -4.58
C HIS A 78 -2.81 20.42 -5.46
N GLN A 79 -1.55 19.98 -5.67
CA GLN A 79 -0.62 20.71 -6.54
C GLN A 79 -1.10 20.72 -8.00
N LEU A 80 -1.61 19.61 -8.52
CA LEU A 80 -2.17 19.52 -9.87
C LEU A 80 -3.41 20.40 -10.05
N GLN A 81 -4.31 20.42 -9.07
CA GLN A 81 -5.50 21.29 -9.07
C GLN A 81 -5.11 22.76 -9.07
N ARG A 82 -4.12 23.16 -8.27
CA ARG A 82 -3.61 24.55 -8.23
C ARG A 82 -3.08 25.00 -9.59
N LEU A 83 -2.43 24.11 -10.34
CA LEU A 83 -1.92 24.37 -11.68
C LEU A 83 -2.97 24.18 -12.78
N HIS A 84 -4.21 23.78 -12.45
CA HIS A 84 -5.26 23.40 -13.39
C HIS A 84 -4.78 22.34 -14.39
N LEU A 85 -4.01 21.34 -13.94
CA LEU A 85 -3.55 20.24 -14.78
C LEU A 85 -4.62 19.16 -14.87
N GLY A 86 -5.14 18.97 -16.07
CA GLY A 86 -6.06 17.88 -16.38
C GLY A 86 -5.34 16.55 -16.61
N MET A 87 -6.04 15.45 -16.40
CA MET A 87 -5.53 14.12 -16.75
C MET A 87 -5.41 13.98 -18.26
N MET A 88 -4.43 13.19 -18.72
CA MET A 88 -4.22 12.89 -20.15
C MET A 88 -5.42 12.16 -20.73
N VAL A 89 -6.01 11.26 -19.94
CA VAL A 89 -7.29 10.60 -20.23
C VAL A 89 -8.14 10.56 -18.95
N PRO A 90 -9.49 10.59 -19.04
CA PRO A 90 -10.35 10.41 -17.88
C PRO A 90 -10.06 9.09 -17.14
N ASP A 91 -10.21 9.05 -15.82
CA ASP A 91 -9.94 7.85 -15.02
C ASP A 91 -10.72 6.61 -15.52
N ALA A 92 -11.96 6.81 -16.00
CA ALA A 92 -12.80 5.74 -16.53
C ALA A 92 -12.30 5.18 -17.89
N GLU A 93 -11.46 5.92 -18.60
CA GLU A 93 -10.91 5.57 -19.90
C GLU A 93 -9.42 5.15 -19.79
N ASN A 94 -8.83 5.27 -18.59
CA ASN A 94 -7.45 4.84 -18.36
C ASN A 94 -7.37 3.31 -18.44
N SER A 95 -6.84 2.82 -19.57
CA SER A 95 -6.67 1.39 -19.85
C SER A 95 -5.25 0.89 -19.60
N SER A 96 -4.37 1.71 -18.99
CA SER A 96 -3.02 1.26 -18.63
C SER A 96 -3.07 0.16 -17.57
N GLY A 97 -2.22 -0.88 -17.73
CA GLY A 97 -2.28 -2.09 -16.90
C GLY A 97 -2.24 -1.83 -15.38
N PHE A 98 -1.50 -0.81 -14.97
CA PHE A 98 -1.34 -0.43 -13.56
C PHE A 98 -2.05 0.88 -13.18
N GLY A 99 -2.85 1.45 -14.08
CA GLY A 99 -3.63 2.65 -13.84
C GLY A 99 -2.79 3.90 -13.56
N THR A 100 -1.59 4.02 -14.15
CA THR A 100 -0.72 5.19 -13.98
C THR A 100 -1.43 6.46 -14.44
N ALA A 101 -1.50 7.43 -13.54
CA ALA A 101 -2.33 8.61 -13.68
C ALA A 101 -1.56 9.79 -14.31
N PHE A 102 -1.28 9.67 -15.61
CA PHE A 102 -0.64 10.74 -16.38
C PHE A 102 -1.55 11.96 -16.53
N THR A 103 -0.99 13.15 -16.27
CA THR A 103 -1.61 14.41 -16.67
C THR A 103 -1.09 14.85 -18.04
N VAL A 104 -1.66 15.92 -18.58
CA VAL A 104 -1.04 16.59 -19.74
C VAL A 104 0.39 16.98 -19.41
N SER A 105 1.32 16.82 -20.37
CA SER A 105 2.71 17.25 -20.21
C SER A 105 2.85 18.75 -20.13
N ILE A 106 3.91 19.24 -19.47
CA ILE A 106 4.10 20.66 -19.16
C ILE A 106 5.49 21.16 -19.53
N GLU A 107 5.57 22.49 -19.67
CA GLU A 107 6.79 23.26 -19.82
C GLU A 107 6.70 24.54 -18.99
N ALA A 108 7.82 25.04 -18.44
CA ALA A 108 7.83 26.39 -17.89
C ALA A 108 7.58 27.40 -18.98
N ARG A 109 6.79 28.45 -18.71
CA ARG A 109 6.49 29.50 -19.70
C ARG A 109 7.71 30.35 -20.01
N GLU A 110 8.52 30.61 -18.99
CA GLU A 110 9.71 31.47 -19.09
C GLU A 110 10.94 30.70 -18.59
N GLY A 111 12.11 31.13 -18.97
CA GLY A 111 13.38 30.57 -18.51
C GLY A 111 13.81 29.28 -19.18
N VAL A 112 13.11 28.85 -20.24
CA VAL A 112 13.42 27.66 -21.04
C VAL A 112 13.71 28.04 -22.49
N SER A 113 14.46 27.17 -23.19
CA SER A 113 14.72 27.30 -24.63
C SER A 113 13.73 26.47 -25.45
N THR A 114 14.09 25.22 -25.76
CA THR A 114 13.21 24.26 -26.47
C THR A 114 12.53 23.29 -25.54
N GLY A 115 12.82 23.36 -24.23
CA GLY A 115 12.21 22.57 -23.18
C GLY A 115 12.85 21.21 -22.88
N ILE A 116 13.51 20.59 -23.84
CA ILE A 116 14.04 19.21 -23.73
C ILE A 116 15.39 19.13 -23.01
N SER A 117 16.15 20.22 -22.91
CA SER A 117 17.45 20.17 -22.24
C SER A 117 17.32 19.79 -20.77
N ALA A 118 18.36 19.22 -20.14
CA ALA A 118 18.37 18.92 -18.73
C ALA A 118 18.10 20.16 -17.86
N HIS A 119 18.63 21.31 -18.30
CA HIS A 119 18.40 22.59 -17.65
C HIS A 119 16.93 23.02 -17.76
N ASP A 120 16.34 22.97 -18.95
CA ASP A 120 14.93 23.37 -19.14
C ASP A 120 13.98 22.47 -18.38
N ARG A 121 14.24 21.15 -18.35
CA ARG A 121 13.43 20.19 -17.60
C ARG A 121 13.54 20.41 -16.09
N ALA A 122 14.73 20.62 -15.55
CA ALA A 122 14.91 20.94 -14.14
C ALA A 122 14.20 22.25 -13.77
N HIS A 123 14.32 23.27 -14.61
CA HIS A 123 13.63 24.55 -14.41
C HIS A 123 12.09 24.39 -14.44
N THR A 124 11.57 23.61 -15.37
CA THR A 124 10.14 23.29 -15.47
C THR A 124 9.64 22.59 -14.21
N ILE A 125 10.38 21.60 -13.70
CA ILE A 125 10.03 20.89 -12.45
C ILE A 125 9.97 21.86 -11.28
N LEU A 126 11.01 22.68 -11.07
CA LEU A 126 11.06 23.65 -9.98
C LEU A 126 9.96 24.70 -10.07
N THR A 127 9.65 25.17 -11.29
CA THR A 127 8.54 26.11 -11.53
C THR A 127 7.20 25.47 -11.15
N ALA A 128 6.95 24.21 -11.54
CA ALA A 128 5.69 23.54 -11.29
C ALA A 128 5.42 23.28 -9.78
N ILE A 129 6.46 23.03 -8.98
CA ILE A 129 6.34 22.74 -7.54
C ILE A 129 6.51 23.97 -6.64
N ALA A 130 6.75 25.16 -7.20
CA ALA A 130 6.87 26.38 -6.41
C ALA A 130 5.57 26.64 -5.63
N GLU A 131 5.67 27.17 -4.40
CA GLU A 131 4.49 27.39 -3.54
C GLU A 131 3.50 28.39 -4.14
N ASP A 132 4.00 29.37 -4.84
CA ASP A 132 3.25 30.42 -5.54
C ASP A 132 2.97 30.09 -7.02
N ALA A 133 3.32 28.89 -7.48
CA ALA A 133 3.11 28.45 -8.87
C ALA A 133 1.63 28.57 -9.28
N ARG A 134 1.39 29.14 -10.45
CA ARG A 134 0.07 29.44 -11.01
C ARG A 134 -0.08 28.79 -12.39
N PRO A 135 -1.32 28.62 -12.89
CA PRO A 135 -1.56 28.02 -14.20
C PRO A 135 -0.87 28.74 -15.38
N HIS A 136 -0.57 30.03 -15.25
CA HIS A 136 0.08 30.82 -16.31
C HIS A 136 1.61 30.70 -16.30
N ASP A 137 2.23 30.14 -15.26
CA ASP A 137 3.68 29.93 -15.17
C ASP A 137 4.13 28.74 -16.01
N ILE A 138 3.18 27.92 -16.45
CA ILE A 138 3.41 26.75 -17.29
C ILE A 138 2.64 26.81 -18.60
N VAL A 139 3.15 26.13 -19.62
CA VAL A 139 2.49 25.88 -20.91
C VAL A 139 2.26 24.38 -21.11
N ARG A 140 1.40 24.03 -22.03
CA ARG A 140 1.00 22.65 -22.36
C ARG A 140 0.87 22.54 -23.89
N PRO A 141 1.37 21.44 -24.51
CA PRO A 141 2.18 20.38 -23.92
C PRO A 141 3.62 20.82 -23.67
N GLY A 142 4.44 19.96 -23.04
CA GLY A 142 5.86 20.16 -22.78
C GLY A 142 6.62 18.85 -22.62
N HIS A 143 7.81 18.92 -22.01
CA HIS A 143 8.75 17.79 -21.91
C HIS A 143 8.89 17.21 -20.49
N ILE A 144 8.06 17.64 -19.54
CA ILE A 144 7.88 17.02 -18.22
C ILE A 144 6.48 16.44 -18.14
N PHE A 145 6.38 15.24 -17.56
CA PHE A 145 5.16 14.44 -17.45
C PHE A 145 4.73 14.35 -15.98
N PRO A 146 3.83 15.25 -15.50
CA PRO A 146 3.32 15.13 -14.14
C PRO A 146 2.46 13.89 -13.99
N LEU A 147 2.61 13.22 -12.84
CA LEU A 147 1.80 12.06 -12.44
C LEU A 147 1.01 12.41 -11.18
N ARG A 148 -0.28 12.06 -11.15
CA ARG A 148 -1.11 12.23 -9.96
C ARG A 148 -0.86 11.09 -8.98
N ALA A 149 -0.19 11.40 -7.86
CA ALA A 149 -0.12 10.48 -6.73
C ALA A 149 -1.48 10.37 -6.03
N ARG A 150 -1.87 9.16 -5.66
CA ARG A 150 -3.09 8.91 -4.88
C ARG A 150 -2.94 9.49 -3.47
N GLN A 151 -4.02 10.10 -2.95
CA GLN A 151 -4.07 10.50 -1.54
C GLN A 151 -3.91 9.25 -0.67
N GLY A 152 -3.10 9.34 0.39
CA GLY A 152 -2.68 8.18 1.19
C GLY A 152 -1.35 7.57 0.75
N GLY A 153 -0.81 7.94 -0.41
CA GLY A 153 0.51 7.53 -0.89
C GLY A 153 0.62 6.02 -1.11
N VAL A 154 1.78 5.42 -0.76
CA VAL A 154 2.03 3.98 -0.93
C VAL A 154 1.05 3.09 -0.17
N LEU A 155 0.41 3.60 0.88
CA LEU A 155 -0.62 2.88 1.62
C LEU A 155 -1.94 2.75 0.84
N ARG A 156 -2.11 3.52 -0.23
CA ARG A 156 -3.28 3.46 -1.12
C ARG A 156 -2.98 2.82 -2.47
N ARG A 157 -1.79 3.06 -3.00
CA ARG A 157 -1.28 2.47 -4.24
C ARG A 157 0.23 2.23 -4.11
N ALA A 158 0.63 0.97 -4.10
CA ALA A 158 2.01 0.53 -3.89
C ALA A 158 2.87 0.71 -5.16
N GLY A 159 3.01 1.96 -5.64
CA GLY A 159 3.78 2.29 -6.85
C GLY A 159 4.82 3.39 -6.64
N GLN A 160 5.77 3.49 -7.57
CA GLN A 160 6.87 4.45 -7.54
C GLN A 160 6.37 5.90 -7.53
N THR A 161 5.25 6.19 -8.21
CA THR A 161 4.57 7.50 -8.18
C THR A 161 4.28 7.95 -6.75
N GLU A 162 3.59 7.10 -5.99
CA GLU A 162 3.24 7.36 -4.60
C GLU A 162 4.47 7.34 -3.70
N GLY A 163 5.37 6.37 -3.92
CA GLY A 163 6.59 6.20 -3.14
C GLY A 163 7.51 7.41 -3.18
N SER A 164 7.68 8.02 -4.35
CA SER A 164 8.53 9.21 -4.50
C SER A 164 7.97 10.44 -3.77
N VAL A 165 6.64 10.63 -3.81
CA VAL A 165 5.96 11.70 -3.07
C VAL A 165 6.06 11.47 -1.56
N ASP A 166 5.89 10.22 -1.10
CA ASP A 166 6.02 9.85 0.30
C ASP A 166 7.44 10.04 0.82
N LEU A 167 8.46 9.62 0.07
CA LEU A 167 9.87 9.82 0.45
C LEU A 167 10.19 11.31 0.60
N ALA A 168 9.75 12.16 -0.35
CA ALA A 168 9.93 13.60 -0.25
C ALA A 168 9.23 14.17 0.99
N ARG A 169 7.97 13.81 1.26
CA ARG A 169 7.19 14.23 2.42
C ARG A 169 7.83 13.79 3.75
N LEU A 170 8.23 12.52 3.85
CA LEU A 170 8.88 11.96 5.05
C LEU A 170 10.26 12.58 5.30
N ALA A 171 10.95 13.00 4.24
CA ALA A 171 12.17 13.78 4.34
C ALA A 171 11.94 15.23 4.81
N GLY A 172 10.69 15.70 4.94
CA GLY A 172 10.35 17.08 5.32
C GLY A 172 10.45 18.07 4.17
N LEU A 173 10.42 17.60 2.92
CA LEU A 173 10.47 18.39 1.71
C LEU A 173 9.07 18.50 1.07
N LYS A 174 8.92 19.32 0.03
CA LYS A 174 7.66 19.42 -0.71
C LYS A 174 7.24 18.04 -1.23
N PRO A 175 5.96 17.66 -1.08
CA PRO A 175 5.48 16.32 -1.46
C PRO A 175 5.38 16.18 -2.99
N ALA A 176 6.55 16.15 -3.65
CA ALA A 176 6.71 15.93 -5.08
C ALA A 176 8.03 15.20 -5.32
N GLY A 177 8.00 14.22 -6.21
CA GLY A 177 9.18 13.44 -6.62
C GLY A 177 9.57 13.71 -8.05
N VAL A 178 10.80 13.33 -8.40
CA VAL A 178 11.22 13.12 -9.80
C VAL A 178 11.62 11.66 -9.90
N ILE A 179 11.05 10.95 -10.85
CA ILE A 179 11.34 9.53 -11.10
C ILE A 179 11.73 9.29 -12.56
N CYS A 180 12.52 8.26 -12.78
CA CYS A 180 12.91 7.80 -14.10
C CYS A 180 13.24 6.32 -14.03
N GLU A 181 12.59 5.49 -14.83
CA GLU A 181 12.82 4.04 -14.88
C GLU A 181 14.28 3.76 -15.31
N ILE A 182 14.82 2.63 -14.81
CA ILE A 182 16.17 2.18 -15.16
C ILE A 182 16.09 1.05 -16.19
N MET A 183 16.69 1.27 -17.35
CA MET A 183 16.82 0.29 -18.41
C MET A 183 18.27 -0.19 -18.57
N ASN A 184 18.43 -1.44 -18.95
CA ASN A 184 19.70 -2.03 -19.37
C ASN A 184 20.20 -1.43 -20.69
N ASP A 185 21.46 -1.68 -21.04
CA ASP A 185 22.07 -1.18 -22.27
C ASP A 185 21.40 -1.70 -23.54
N ASP A 186 20.77 -2.85 -23.48
CA ASP A 186 20.02 -3.47 -24.58
C ASP A 186 18.58 -2.96 -24.70
N GLY A 187 18.14 -2.06 -23.81
CA GLY A 187 16.80 -1.48 -23.77
C GLY A 187 15.77 -2.29 -22.99
N THR A 188 16.15 -3.43 -22.39
CA THR A 188 15.27 -4.16 -21.47
C THR A 188 15.19 -3.45 -20.11
N MET A 189 14.12 -3.70 -19.34
CA MET A 189 13.98 -3.15 -17.99
C MET A 189 14.95 -3.81 -17.03
N ALA A 190 15.69 -3.01 -16.24
CA ALA A 190 16.56 -3.52 -15.19
C ALA A 190 15.74 -4.17 -14.08
N ARG A 191 16.16 -5.36 -13.63
CA ARG A 191 15.55 -6.11 -12.52
C ARG A 191 16.48 -6.09 -11.31
N MET A 192 16.05 -6.63 -10.17
CA MET A 192 16.80 -6.53 -8.91
C MET A 192 18.32 -6.84 -9.04
N PRO A 193 18.76 -7.89 -9.75
CA PRO A 193 20.21 -8.15 -9.93
C PRO A 193 20.95 -7.03 -10.68
N ASP A 194 20.29 -6.46 -11.73
CA ASP A 194 20.84 -5.37 -12.52
C ASP A 194 20.84 -4.06 -11.70
N LEU A 195 19.77 -3.81 -10.97
CA LEU A 195 19.62 -2.64 -10.08
C LEU A 195 20.67 -2.65 -8.95
N GLN A 196 21.01 -3.82 -8.41
CA GLN A 196 22.10 -3.94 -7.44
C GLN A 196 23.47 -3.63 -8.06
N ALA A 197 23.72 -4.06 -9.29
CA ALA A 197 24.95 -3.71 -10.00
C ALA A 197 25.02 -2.20 -10.28
N PHE A 198 23.92 -1.62 -10.76
CA PHE A 198 23.78 -0.18 -11.02
C PHE A 198 23.96 0.65 -9.73
N ALA A 199 23.36 0.20 -8.62
CA ALA A 199 23.48 0.86 -7.33
C ALA A 199 24.93 0.90 -6.83
N ARG A 200 25.69 -0.20 -7.00
CA ARG A 200 27.11 -0.24 -6.66
C ARG A 200 27.97 0.67 -7.55
N GLU A 201 27.69 0.71 -8.85
CA GLU A 201 28.43 1.55 -9.81
C GLU A 201 28.25 3.04 -9.51
N HIS A 202 27.05 3.44 -9.11
CA HIS A 202 26.70 4.84 -8.94
C HIS A 202 26.57 5.30 -7.48
N ASP A 203 26.94 4.45 -6.51
CA ASP A 203 26.84 4.71 -5.06
C ASP A 203 25.44 5.16 -4.64
N LEU A 204 24.42 4.39 -5.07
CA LEU A 204 23.01 4.64 -4.78
C LEU A 204 22.46 3.61 -3.81
N LYS A 205 21.53 4.02 -2.94
CA LYS A 205 20.78 3.11 -2.08
C LYS A 205 19.56 2.56 -2.81
N ILE A 206 19.22 1.29 -2.52
CA ILE A 206 17.97 0.67 -2.98
C ILE A 206 16.99 0.59 -1.82
N VAL A 207 15.75 0.97 -2.07
CA VAL A 207 14.62 0.89 -1.15
C VAL A 207 13.42 0.29 -1.87
N THR A 208 12.66 -0.57 -1.18
CA THR A 208 11.44 -1.14 -1.74
C THR A 208 10.19 -0.38 -1.29
N ILE A 209 9.15 -0.41 -2.12
CA ILE A 209 7.82 0.10 -1.74
C ILE A 209 7.30 -0.66 -0.51
N ALA A 210 7.57 -1.96 -0.40
CA ALA A 210 7.16 -2.76 0.76
C ALA A 210 7.80 -2.27 2.07
N ASP A 211 9.11 -1.93 2.06
CA ASP A 211 9.77 -1.36 3.23
C ASP A 211 9.22 0.01 3.59
N LEU A 212 8.92 0.84 2.59
CA LEU A 212 8.31 2.16 2.79
C LEU A 212 6.90 2.06 3.39
N ILE A 213 6.07 1.12 2.92
CA ILE A 213 4.77 0.80 3.51
C ILE A 213 4.95 0.43 4.98
N ASN A 214 5.83 -0.55 5.27
CA ASN A 214 6.10 -1.01 6.63
C ASN A 214 6.58 0.13 7.55
N TYR A 215 7.44 1.00 7.04
CA TYR A 215 7.93 2.16 7.78
C TYR A 215 6.79 3.14 8.12
N ARG A 216 5.98 3.52 7.13
CA ARG A 216 4.85 4.44 7.31
C ARG A 216 3.84 3.91 8.31
N VAL A 217 3.48 2.64 8.17
CA VAL A 217 2.50 2.01 9.06
C VAL A 217 2.99 1.95 10.52
N LYS A 218 4.30 1.78 10.73
CA LYS A 218 4.90 1.80 12.09
C LYS A 218 5.04 3.20 12.67
N LYS A 219 5.28 4.21 11.86
CA LYS A 219 5.59 5.59 12.30
C LYS A 219 4.39 6.53 12.29
N GLU A 220 3.42 6.32 11.40
CA GLU A 220 2.26 7.19 11.25
C GLU A 220 1.06 6.64 12.02
N LYS A 221 0.34 7.50 12.73
CA LYS A 221 -0.95 7.15 13.33
C LYS A 221 -2.03 7.29 12.26
N LEU A 222 -2.41 6.16 11.67
CA LEU A 222 -3.35 6.12 10.54
C LEU A 222 -4.82 6.02 10.98
N VAL A 223 -5.06 5.81 12.26
CA VAL A 223 -6.40 5.63 12.82
C VAL A 223 -6.63 6.55 14.00
N GLN A 224 -7.85 7.02 14.14
CA GLN A 224 -8.27 7.87 15.26
C GLN A 224 -9.63 7.40 15.78
N ALA A 225 -9.73 7.19 17.10
CA ALA A 225 -11.02 6.97 17.75
C ALA A 225 -11.87 8.25 17.62
N ALA A 226 -13.00 8.14 16.94
CA ALA A 226 -13.88 9.28 16.62
C ALA A 226 -15.07 9.39 17.57
N SER A 227 -15.63 8.25 18.00
CA SER A 227 -16.78 8.22 18.92
C SER A 227 -16.89 6.85 19.59
N GLU A 228 -17.54 6.82 20.77
CA GLU A 228 -17.83 5.59 21.49
C GLU A 228 -19.19 5.61 22.18
N ALA A 229 -19.78 4.44 22.36
CA ALA A 229 -21.02 4.24 23.09
C ALA A 229 -21.13 2.78 23.59
N ILE A 230 -22.01 2.55 24.58
CA ILE A 230 -22.40 1.20 24.95
C ILE A 230 -23.44 0.70 23.95
N LEU A 231 -23.19 -0.45 23.35
CA LEU A 231 -24.06 -1.10 22.41
C LEU A 231 -24.56 -2.43 22.99
N PRO A 232 -25.83 -2.53 23.39
CA PRO A 232 -26.45 -3.82 23.74
C PRO A 232 -26.61 -4.66 22.47
N THR A 233 -26.10 -5.89 22.50
CA THR A 233 -26.19 -6.84 21.39
C THR A 233 -26.78 -8.16 21.82
N GLU A 234 -27.49 -8.87 20.95
CA GLU A 234 -28.11 -10.15 21.26
C GLU A 234 -27.06 -11.22 21.61
N SER A 235 -25.98 -11.31 20.82
CA SER A 235 -24.98 -12.36 20.98
C SER A 235 -23.81 -12.00 21.89
N GLY A 236 -23.47 -10.72 22.06
CA GLY A 236 -22.34 -10.24 22.87
C GLY A 236 -22.75 -9.61 24.20
N GLY A 237 -24.09 -9.39 24.42
CA GLY A 237 -24.58 -8.57 25.53
C GLY A 237 -24.14 -7.10 25.37
N GLU A 238 -23.92 -6.39 26.48
CA GLU A 238 -23.39 -5.02 26.44
C GLU A 238 -21.92 -5.02 26.06
N MET A 239 -21.59 -4.30 24.99
CA MET A 239 -20.22 -4.09 24.50
C MET A 239 -19.97 -2.59 24.30
N ARG A 240 -18.75 -2.14 24.52
CA ARG A 240 -18.32 -0.79 24.19
C ARG A 240 -18.00 -0.73 22.69
N ALA A 241 -18.80 -0.02 21.92
CA ALA A 241 -18.60 0.20 20.50
C ALA A 241 -17.77 1.47 20.31
N ILE A 242 -16.63 1.35 19.63
CA ILE A 242 -15.72 2.46 19.33
C ILE A 242 -15.56 2.56 17.82
N VAL A 243 -15.89 3.72 17.27
CA VAL A 243 -15.68 4.01 15.84
C VAL A 243 -14.28 4.59 15.65
N TYR A 244 -13.53 3.99 14.74
CA TYR A 244 -12.22 4.44 14.30
C TYR A 244 -12.29 4.96 12.88
N GLU A 245 -11.94 6.23 12.69
CA GLU A 245 -11.75 6.82 11.37
C GLU A 245 -10.35 6.46 10.83
N ASN A 246 -10.30 5.94 9.60
CA ASN A 246 -9.05 5.75 8.87
C ASN A 246 -8.66 7.07 8.18
N GLN A 247 -7.52 7.63 8.53
CA GLN A 247 -7.03 8.90 7.99
C GLN A 247 -6.57 8.82 6.52
N ILE A 248 -6.51 7.61 5.93
CA ILE A 248 -6.08 7.40 4.54
C ILE A 248 -7.25 7.51 3.57
N ASP A 249 -8.37 6.86 3.86
CA ASP A 249 -9.52 6.71 2.96
C ASP A 249 -10.85 7.17 3.59
N HIS A 250 -10.80 7.68 4.83
CA HIS A 250 -11.95 8.13 5.62
C HIS A 250 -13.05 7.07 5.77
N VAL A 251 -12.66 5.80 5.75
CA VAL A 251 -13.56 4.68 6.05
C VAL A 251 -13.57 4.44 7.55
N ASP A 252 -14.76 4.46 8.14
CA ASP A 252 -14.95 4.15 9.54
C ASP A 252 -14.88 2.65 9.79
N HIS A 253 -14.12 2.22 10.79
CA HIS A 253 -14.09 0.85 11.31
C HIS A 253 -14.70 0.83 12.71
N ILE A 254 -15.18 -0.32 13.17
CA ILE A 254 -15.82 -0.44 14.47
C ILE A 254 -15.13 -1.53 15.30
N ALA A 255 -14.72 -1.16 16.51
CA ALA A 255 -14.29 -2.13 17.53
C ALA A 255 -15.42 -2.31 18.58
N LEU A 256 -15.85 -3.55 18.79
CA LEU A 256 -16.74 -3.92 19.90
C LEU A 256 -15.88 -4.55 21.00
N VAL A 257 -15.77 -3.87 22.12
CA VAL A 257 -14.90 -4.26 23.25
C VAL A 257 -15.74 -4.75 24.42
N LYS A 258 -15.40 -5.92 24.93
CA LYS A 258 -15.97 -6.52 26.16
C LYS A 258 -14.92 -6.48 27.25
N GLY A 259 -15.28 -5.99 28.43
CA GLY A 259 -14.37 -5.89 29.57
C GLY A 259 -13.29 -4.81 29.42
N GLU A 260 -12.45 -4.66 30.42
CA GLU A 260 -11.29 -3.76 30.39
C GLU A 260 -10.05 -4.50 29.87
N ILE A 261 -9.30 -3.86 28.97
CA ILE A 261 -8.11 -4.42 28.34
C ILE A 261 -6.87 -3.82 28.99
N ALA A 262 -6.03 -4.66 29.58
CA ALA A 262 -4.71 -4.29 30.08
C ALA A 262 -3.61 -4.76 29.14
N GLU A 263 -2.45 -4.10 29.13
CA GLU A 263 -1.33 -4.40 28.21
C GLU A 263 -0.77 -5.82 28.37
N ASP A 264 -0.86 -6.40 29.55
CA ASP A 264 -0.38 -7.76 29.83
C ASP A 264 -1.41 -8.86 29.53
N ASP A 265 -2.65 -8.49 29.18
CA ASP A 265 -3.71 -9.45 28.90
C ASP A 265 -3.46 -10.22 27.58
N GLU A 266 -3.81 -11.50 27.59
CA GLU A 266 -3.93 -12.32 26.39
C GLU A 266 -5.37 -12.21 25.85
N VAL A 267 -5.63 -11.15 25.10
CA VAL A 267 -6.99 -10.74 24.70
C VAL A 267 -7.54 -11.64 23.60
N LEU A 268 -8.77 -12.12 23.78
CA LEU A 268 -9.48 -12.85 22.72
C LEU A 268 -9.95 -11.87 21.64
N VAL A 269 -9.45 -12.01 20.41
CA VAL A 269 -9.66 -11.05 19.32
C VAL A 269 -10.20 -11.73 18.07
N ARG A 270 -11.26 -11.17 17.50
CA ARG A 270 -11.72 -11.48 16.15
C ARG A 270 -11.56 -10.23 15.25
N VAL A 271 -10.70 -10.31 14.25
CA VAL A 271 -10.70 -9.35 13.14
C VAL A 271 -11.66 -9.86 12.06
N HIS A 272 -12.80 -9.22 11.95
CA HIS A 272 -13.88 -9.56 11.03
C HIS A 272 -13.93 -8.56 9.88
N SER A 273 -13.78 -9.03 8.64
CA SER A 273 -13.96 -8.17 7.46
C SER A 273 -15.45 -8.15 7.08
N GLU A 274 -15.98 -6.96 6.84
CA GLU A 274 -17.37 -6.72 6.45
C GLU A 274 -17.83 -7.68 5.34
N CYS A 275 -19.02 -8.22 5.52
CA CYS A 275 -19.73 -9.01 4.54
C CYS A 275 -21.21 -8.66 4.62
N LEU A 276 -21.62 -7.55 4.03
CA LEU A 276 -23.01 -7.05 4.11
C LEU A 276 -24.05 -8.12 3.82
N THR A 277 -23.79 -8.97 2.82
CA THR A 277 -24.71 -10.03 2.43
C THR A 277 -24.82 -11.14 3.49
N GLY A 278 -23.72 -11.51 4.14
CA GLY A 278 -23.72 -12.52 5.22
C GLY A 278 -24.13 -11.94 6.56
N ASP A 279 -23.53 -10.81 6.94
CA ASP A 279 -23.67 -10.23 8.27
C ASP A 279 -25.05 -9.61 8.51
N ALA A 280 -25.61 -8.94 7.49
CA ALA A 280 -26.89 -8.23 7.62
C ALA A 280 -28.07 -8.95 6.95
N PHE A 281 -27.84 -9.62 5.79
CA PHE A 281 -28.93 -10.24 5.03
C PHE A 281 -29.03 -11.76 5.20
N GLY A 282 -28.14 -12.37 6.00
CA GLY A 282 -28.16 -13.82 6.26
C GLY A 282 -27.96 -14.66 4.98
N SER A 283 -27.09 -14.20 4.05
CA SER A 283 -26.81 -14.92 2.81
C SER A 283 -26.24 -16.31 3.08
N LEU A 284 -26.83 -17.33 2.50
CA LEU A 284 -26.36 -18.72 2.59
C LEU A 284 -25.13 -19.02 1.72
N ARG A 285 -24.65 -18.05 0.91
CA ARG A 285 -23.44 -18.23 0.08
C ARG A 285 -22.13 -18.23 0.84
N CYS A 286 -22.13 -17.76 2.09
CA CYS A 286 -20.95 -17.71 2.95
C CYS A 286 -21.32 -18.03 4.40
N ASP A 287 -20.32 -18.15 5.24
CA ASP A 287 -20.43 -18.42 6.69
C ASP A 287 -20.14 -17.16 7.55
N CYS A 288 -20.12 -15.95 6.95
CA CYS A 288 -19.61 -14.74 7.61
C CYS A 288 -20.48 -14.31 8.81
N GLY A 289 -21.80 -14.20 8.63
CA GLY A 289 -22.72 -13.81 9.71
C GLY A 289 -22.69 -14.78 10.88
N GLU A 290 -22.71 -16.08 10.60
CA GLU A 290 -22.62 -17.12 11.64
C GLU A 290 -21.27 -17.08 12.39
N GLN A 291 -20.17 -16.80 11.67
CA GLN A 291 -18.85 -16.59 12.28
C GLN A 291 -18.83 -15.35 13.18
N LEU A 292 -19.46 -14.25 12.76
CA LEU A 292 -19.53 -13.03 13.57
C LEU A 292 -20.30 -13.30 14.88
N GLU A 293 -21.47 -13.90 14.75
CA GLU A 293 -22.31 -14.24 15.89
C GLU A 293 -21.60 -15.20 16.87
N ALA A 294 -20.97 -16.26 16.35
CA ALA A 294 -20.23 -17.23 17.17
C ALA A 294 -19.04 -16.58 17.88
N ALA A 295 -18.28 -15.70 17.20
CA ALA A 295 -17.18 -14.96 17.80
C ALA A 295 -17.67 -14.02 18.92
N MET A 296 -18.80 -13.33 18.73
CA MET A 296 -19.40 -12.49 19.77
C MET A 296 -19.82 -13.31 20.98
N LYS A 297 -20.43 -14.48 20.79
CA LYS A 297 -20.78 -15.41 21.90
C LYS A 297 -19.56 -15.91 22.66
N MET A 298 -18.46 -16.26 21.95
CA MET A 298 -17.21 -16.67 22.57
C MET A 298 -16.64 -15.57 23.47
N ILE A 299 -16.58 -14.32 22.97
CA ILE A 299 -16.08 -13.17 23.71
C ILE A 299 -17.00 -12.83 24.90
N ALA A 300 -18.32 -12.95 24.73
CA ALA A 300 -19.28 -12.76 25.82
C ALA A 300 -19.10 -13.79 26.94
N HIS A 301 -18.86 -15.06 26.58
CA HIS A 301 -18.59 -16.13 27.54
C HIS A 301 -17.26 -15.95 28.28
N GLU A 302 -16.21 -15.50 27.58
CA GLU A 302 -14.91 -15.17 28.17
C GLU A 302 -15.00 -13.95 29.10
N GLY A 303 -15.96 -13.03 28.86
CA GLY A 303 -16.13 -11.79 29.60
C GLY A 303 -15.14 -10.69 29.23
N LYS A 304 -14.16 -10.98 28.37
CA LYS A 304 -13.13 -10.05 27.89
C LYS A 304 -12.73 -10.37 26.44
N GLY A 305 -12.69 -9.36 25.58
CA GLY A 305 -12.25 -9.54 24.19
C GLY A 305 -12.71 -8.44 23.26
N ILE A 306 -12.34 -8.57 21.99
CA ILE A 306 -12.58 -7.56 20.95
C ILE A 306 -13.07 -8.21 19.67
N ILE A 307 -14.18 -7.70 19.13
CA ILE A 307 -14.54 -7.85 17.72
C ILE A 307 -14.08 -6.58 17.01
N LEU A 308 -13.09 -6.67 16.13
CA LEU A 308 -12.71 -5.59 15.24
C LEU A 308 -13.38 -5.80 13.90
N TYR A 309 -14.42 -5.02 13.61
CA TYR A 309 -15.18 -5.07 12.36
C TYR A 309 -14.57 -4.10 11.35
N MET A 310 -13.86 -4.66 10.38
CA MET A 310 -13.18 -3.91 9.33
C MET A 310 -14.09 -3.74 8.12
N ARG A 311 -14.39 -2.51 7.75
CA ARG A 311 -15.19 -2.20 6.57
C ARG A 311 -14.38 -2.37 5.28
N GLN A 312 -14.09 -3.62 4.95
CA GLN A 312 -13.33 -4.07 3.77
C GLN A 312 -14.12 -5.16 3.05
N GLU A 313 -15.26 -4.77 2.48
CA GLU A 313 -16.21 -5.65 1.79
C GLU A 313 -15.55 -6.41 0.64
N GLY A 314 -15.95 -7.69 0.47
CA GLY A 314 -15.47 -8.51 -0.64
C GLY A 314 -13.96 -8.75 -0.64
N ARG A 315 -13.30 -8.77 0.52
CA ARG A 315 -11.83 -8.82 0.68
C ARG A 315 -11.11 -7.58 0.09
N GLY A 316 -11.74 -6.41 0.21
CA GLY A 316 -11.18 -5.15 -0.26
C GLY A 316 -11.64 -4.71 -1.65
N ILE A 317 -12.32 -5.58 -2.43
CA ILE A 317 -12.80 -5.23 -3.78
C ILE A 317 -14.10 -4.40 -3.77
N GLY A 318 -14.76 -4.30 -2.63
CA GLY A 318 -16.00 -3.57 -2.43
C GLY A 318 -17.26 -4.32 -2.86
N LEU A 319 -18.42 -3.84 -2.40
CA LEU A 319 -19.72 -4.50 -2.60
C LEU A 319 -20.10 -4.66 -4.10
N LYS A 320 -19.85 -3.64 -4.92
CA LYS A 320 -20.17 -3.66 -6.34
C LYS A 320 -19.43 -4.77 -7.09
N ALA A 321 -18.11 -4.90 -6.86
CA ALA A 321 -17.31 -5.93 -7.50
C ALA A 321 -17.68 -7.32 -6.96
N LYS A 322 -17.94 -7.45 -5.66
CA LYS A 322 -18.41 -8.71 -5.03
C LYS A 322 -19.70 -9.22 -5.67
N ILE A 323 -20.70 -8.36 -5.89
CA ILE A 323 -21.96 -8.78 -6.53
C ILE A 323 -21.73 -9.17 -8.00
N ARG A 324 -20.80 -8.50 -8.71
CA ARG A 324 -20.40 -8.92 -10.06
C ARG A 324 -19.71 -10.29 -10.05
N ALA A 325 -18.83 -10.54 -9.06
CA ALA A 325 -18.19 -11.85 -8.89
C ALA A 325 -19.24 -12.96 -8.66
N TYR A 326 -20.27 -12.70 -7.86
CA TYR A 326 -21.38 -13.65 -7.72
C TYR A 326 -22.11 -13.93 -9.05
N GLY A 327 -22.33 -12.90 -9.88
CA GLY A 327 -22.90 -13.09 -11.22
C GLY A 327 -22.02 -13.99 -12.11
N LEU A 328 -20.70 -13.82 -12.08
CA LEU A 328 -19.76 -14.68 -12.81
C LEU A 328 -19.73 -16.11 -12.27
N GLN A 329 -19.80 -16.30 -10.97
CA GLN A 329 -19.94 -17.63 -10.35
C GLN A 329 -21.20 -18.36 -10.85
N ASP A 330 -22.34 -17.65 -10.93
CA ASP A 330 -23.62 -18.22 -11.35
C ASP A 330 -23.64 -18.51 -12.86
N SER A 331 -23.05 -17.66 -13.70
CA SER A 331 -23.12 -17.78 -15.16
C SER A 331 -22.00 -18.62 -15.79
N GLU A 332 -20.79 -18.60 -15.18
CA GLU A 332 -19.60 -19.25 -15.75
C GLU A 332 -19.08 -20.41 -14.87
N GLY A 333 -19.67 -20.66 -13.70
CA GLY A 333 -19.24 -21.72 -12.79
C GLY A 333 -17.87 -21.46 -12.14
N LEU A 334 -17.43 -20.20 -12.07
CA LEU A 334 -16.15 -19.82 -11.48
C LEU A 334 -16.21 -19.91 -9.95
N ASP A 335 -15.07 -20.23 -9.33
CA ASP A 335 -14.95 -20.04 -7.87
C ASP A 335 -14.64 -18.57 -7.50
N THR A 336 -14.56 -18.29 -6.20
CA THR A 336 -14.34 -16.90 -5.71
C THR A 336 -13.02 -16.29 -6.18
N VAL A 337 -11.94 -17.09 -6.25
CA VAL A 337 -10.62 -16.61 -6.68
C VAL A 337 -10.64 -16.30 -8.17
N GLN A 338 -11.11 -17.24 -8.98
CA GLN A 338 -11.23 -17.09 -10.43
C GLN A 338 -12.14 -15.92 -10.83
N ALA A 339 -13.26 -15.72 -10.11
CA ALA A 339 -14.17 -14.60 -10.35
C ALA A 339 -13.51 -13.26 -10.05
N ASN A 340 -12.71 -13.15 -8.97
CA ASN A 340 -11.97 -11.94 -8.66
C ASN A 340 -10.88 -11.65 -9.70
N GLU A 341 -10.08 -12.63 -10.08
CA GLU A 341 -9.05 -12.52 -11.13
C GLU A 341 -9.67 -12.10 -12.47
N ARG A 342 -10.83 -12.67 -12.84
CA ARG A 342 -11.59 -12.30 -14.03
C ARG A 342 -12.04 -10.83 -14.05
N LEU A 343 -12.23 -10.24 -12.87
CA LEU A 343 -12.55 -8.82 -12.68
C LEU A 343 -11.30 -7.93 -12.53
N GLY A 344 -10.09 -8.50 -12.62
CA GLY A 344 -8.82 -7.77 -12.49
C GLY A 344 -8.37 -7.51 -11.05
N PHE A 345 -8.88 -8.27 -10.07
CA PHE A 345 -8.50 -8.13 -8.66
C PHE A 345 -7.65 -9.31 -8.18
N ALA A 346 -6.70 -9.03 -7.30
CA ALA A 346 -6.01 -10.08 -6.56
C ALA A 346 -7.00 -10.87 -5.65
N ALA A 347 -6.62 -12.08 -5.26
CA ALA A 347 -7.44 -12.97 -4.43
C ALA A 347 -7.79 -12.36 -3.05
N ASP A 348 -6.92 -11.54 -2.50
CA ASP A 348 -7.09 -10.83 -1.22
C ASP A 348 -6.40 -9.47 -1.27
N GLN A 349 -7.16 -8.38 -1.12
CA GLN A 349 -6.68 -6.99 -1.11
C GLN A 349 -6.89 -6.31 0.25
N ARG A 350 -7.09 -7.09 1.33
CA ARG A 350 -7.33 -6.51 2.65
C ARG A 350 -6.07 -5.91 3.23
N ASP A 351 -6.23 -4.73 3.84
CA ASP A 351 -5.23 -4.10 4.67
C ASP A 351 -5.39 -4.55 6.13
N TYR A 352 -4.37 -5.19 6.65
CA TYR A 352 -4.32 -5.63 8.06
C TYR A 352 -3.61 -4.61 8.97
N GLY A 353 -2.89 -3.64 8.40
CA GLY A 353 -2.13 -2.66 9.14
C GLY A 353 -3.01 -1.67 9.91
N VAL A 354 -4.09 -1.20 9.29
CA VAL A 354 -5.10 -0.38 9.95
C VAL A 354 -5.72 -1.13 11.13
N GLY A 355 -6.07 -2.41 10.93
CA GLY A 355 -6.59 -3.24 12.01
C GLY A 355 -5.61 -3.45 13.16
N ALA A 356 -4.32 -3.62 12.85
CA ALA A 356 -3.27 -3.74 13.86
C ALA A 356 -3.13 -2.45 14.68
N GLN A 357 -3.17 -1.29 14.06
CA GLN A 357 -3.10 -0.01 14.77
C GLN A 357 -4.30 0.22 15.68
N ILE A 358 -5.51 -0.16 15.26
CA ILE A 358 -6.71 -0.09 16.11
C ILE A 358 -6.54 -0.98 17.34
N LEU A 359 -6.10 -2.22 17.17
CA LEU A 359 -5.87 -3.13 18.29
C LEU A 359 -4.80 -2.62 19.25
N TYR A 360 -3.71 -2.05 18.70
CA TYR A 360 -2.66 -1.46 19.50
C TYR A 360 -3.15 -0.22 20.30
N ASP A 361 -3.95 0.66 19.69
CA ASP A 361 -4.57 1.83 20.32
C ASP A 361 -5.56 1.43 21.44
N LEU A 362 -6.23 0.27 21.30
CA LEU A 362 -7.10 -0.34 22.32
C LEU A 362 -6.33 -0.98 23.50
N GLY A 363 -5.00 -0.95 23.50
CA GLY A 363 -4.16 -1.52 24.56
C GLY A 363 -3.75 -2.96 24.34
N VAL A 364 -4.15 -3.62 23.24
CA VAL A 364 -3.75 -5.00 22.96
C VAL A 364 -2.25 -5.06 22.70
N ARG A 365 -1.55 -6.01 23.33
CA ARG A 365 -0.14 -6.35 23.06
C ARG A 365 0.01 -7.84 22.76
N LYS A 366 -0.76 -8.67 23.46
CA LYS A 366 -0.84 -10.12 23.25
C LYS A 366 -2.28 -10.51 22.93
N MET A 367 -2.47 -11.38 21.95
CA MET A 367 -3.82 -11.79 21.57
C MET A 367 -3.94 -13.28 21.30
N ARG A 368 -5.08 -13.82 21.66
CA ARG A 368 -5.62 -15.10 21.22
C ARG A 368 -6.55 -14.84 20.04
N MET A 369 -6.09 -15.17 18.84
CA MET A 369 -6.77 -14.75 17.61
C MET A 369 -7.78 -15.79 17.13
N ILE A 370 -9.06 -15.41 17.08
CA ILE A 370 -10.14 -16.24 16.51
C ILE A 370 -10.00 -16.22 14.99
N THR A 371 -9.43 -17.28 14.40
CA THR A 371 -9.23 -17.39 12.95
C THR A 371 -8.95 -18.82 12.50
N ASN A 372 -9.44 -19.18 11.30
CA ASN A 372 -9.05 -20.40 10.59
C ASN A 372 -7.99 -20.15 9.52
N ASN A 373 -7.58 -18.89 9.29
CA ASN A 373 -6.56 -18.53 8.30
C ASN A 373 -5.20 -18.28 8.98
N PRO A 374 -4.20 -19.17 8.79
CA PRO A 374 -2.86 -18.97 9.33
C PRO A 374 -2.14 -17.73 8.75
N GLY A 375 -2.43 -17.37 7.50
CA GLY A 375 -1.79 -16.23 6.83
C GLY A 375 -2.12 -14.86 7.43
N LYS A 376 -3.21 -14.75 8.22
CA LYS A 376 -3.52 -13.51 8.95
C LYS A 376 -2.48 -13.13 10.02
N ARG A 377 -1.62 -14.06 10.40
CA ARG A 377 -0.61 -13.88 11.44
C ARG A 377 0.50 -12.90 11.03
N ALA A 378 1.03 -13.06 9.82
CA ALA A 378 2.17 -12.29 9.33
C ALA A 378 1.87 -10.77 9.23
N GLY A 379 0.62 -10.37 8.97
CA GLY A 379 0.23 -8.98 8.83
C GLY A 379 0.08 -8.19 10.15
N LEU A 380 0.12 -8.82 11.32
CA LEU A 380 -0.15 -8.18 12.61
C LEU A 380 1.11 -8.08 13.50
N GLU A 381 2.03 -9.03 13.41
CA GLU A 381 3.23 -9.11 14.28
C GLU A 381 4.19 -7.91 14.08
N GLY A 382 4.19 -7.30 12.90
CA GLY A 382 5.02 -6.11 12.60
C GLY A 382 4.65 -4.83 13.37
N TYR A 383 3.50 -4.83 14.09
CA TYR A 383 2.93 -3.64 14.75
C TYR A 383 3.05 -3.66 16.28
N GLY A 384 3.91 -4.50 16.83
CA GLY A 384 4.05 -4.64 18.28
C GLY A 384 2.95 -5.50 18.91
N LEU A 385 2.24 -6.28 18.10
CA LEU A 385 1.24 -7.24 18.53
C LEU A 385 1.83 -8.65 18.48
N THR A 386 1.57 -9.46 19.51
CA THR A 386 1.97 -10.87 19.56
C THR A 386 0.75 -11.78 19.53
N ILE A 387 0.70 -12.71 18.58
CA ILE A 387 -0.34 -13.74 18.56
C ILE A 387 0.16 -14.94 19.36
N VAL A 388 -0.37 -15.10 20.58
CA VAL A 388 0.01 -16.18 21.50
C VAL A 388 -0.71 -17.49 21.19
N GLU A 389 -1.94 -17.42 20.67
CA GLU A 389 -2.77 -18.58 20.34
C GLU A 389 -3.65 -18.31 19.13
N ARG A 390 -3.87 -19.33 18.32
CA ARG A 390 -4.92 -19.35 17.30
C ARG A 390 -6.13 -20.12 17.82
N VAL A 391 -7.25 -19.44 17.97
CA VAL A 391 -8.52 -20.04 18.39
C VAL A 391 -9.35 -20.38 17.14
N PRO A 392 -9.62 -21.64 16.84
CA PRO A 392 -10.40 -22.02 15.67
C PRO A 392 -11.88 -21.62 15.85
N LEU A 393 -12.52 -21.28 14.72
CA LEU A 393 -13.94 -20.97 14.67
C LEU A 393 -14.52 -21.58 13.39
N GLU A 394 -15.05 -22.78 13.49
CA GLU A 394 -15.64 -23.49 12.36
C GLU A 394 -17.17 -23.49 12.47
N ILE A 395 -17.83 -23.23 11.35
CA ILE A 395 -19.28 -23.27 11.18
C ILE A 395 -19.60 -24.48 10.30
N GLU A 396 -20.65 -25.21 10.64
CA GLU A 396 -21.08 -26.35 9.84
C GLU A 396 -21.49 -25.89 8.42
N PRO A 397 -20.98 -26.55 7.37
CA PRO A 397 -21.31 -26.21 6.00
C PRO A 397 -22.80 -26.43 5.71
N ASN A 398 -23.37 -25.56 4.90
CA ASN A 398 -24.67 -25.78 4.27
C ASN A 398 -24.52 -26.12 2.79
N GLU A 399 -25.58 -26.57 2.14
CA GLU A 399 -25.56 -26.95 0.71
C GLU A 399 -25.12 -25.79 -0.23
N LYS A 400 -25.32 -24.55 0.18
CA LYS A 400 -25.05 -23.37 -0.66
C LYS A 400 -23.64 -22.78 -0.46
N ASN A 401 -23.01 -23.01 0.71
CA ASN A 401 -21.67 -22.49 1.01
C ASN A 401 -20.55 -23.53 0.93
N LEU A 402 -20.89 -24.81 0.68
CA LEU A 402 -19.91 -25.90 0.66
C LEU A 402 -18.76 -25.63 -0.31
N GLU A 403 -19.05 -25.22 -1.55
CA GLU A 403 -18.01 -24.90 -2.57
C GLU A 403 -17.18 -23.67 -2.16
N TYR A 404 -17.80 -22.68 -1.55
CA TYR A 404 -17.10 -21.52 -1.02
C TYR A 404 -16.10 -21.90 0.10
N LEU A 405 -16.50 -22.78 1.01
CA LEU A 405 -15.65 -23.28 2.09
C LEU A 405 -14.53 -24.18 1.53
N ARG A 406 -14.81 -24.97 0.48
CA ARG A 406 -13.79 -25.76 -0.21
C ARG A 406 -12.74 -24.86 -0.85
N THR A 407 -13.15 -23.77 -1.53
CA THR A 407 -12.22 -22.77 -2.08
C THR A 407 -11.36 -22.12 -0.98
N LYS A 408 -11.94 -21.82 0.19
CA LYS A 408 -11.19 -21.31 1.34
C LYS A 408 -10.10 -22.30 1.80
N LYS A 409 -10.42 -23.59 1.84
CA LYS A 409 -9.49 -24.64 2.28
C LYS A 409 -8.39 -24.87 1.26
N GLU A 410 -8.74 -25.08 0.00
CA GLU A 410 -7.83 -25.51 -1.05
C GLU A 410 -6.96 -24.39 -1.65
N LYS A 411 -7.56 -23.18 -1.85
CA LYS A 411 -6.90 -22.07 -2.54
C LYS A 411 -6.44 -20.94 -1.64
N LEU A 412 -7.01 -20.81 -0.44
CA LEU A 412 -6.75 -19.69 0.46
C LEU A 412 -6.09 -20.11 1.78
N GLY A 413 -5.64 -21.37 1.88
CA GLY A 413 -4.86 -21.88 3.00
C GLY A 413 -5.60 -21.95 4.35
N HIS A 414 -6.95 -21.94 4.35
CA HIS A 414 -7.71 -22.08 5.58
C HIS A 414 -7.63 -23.50 6.14
N VAL A 415 -7.46 -23.61 7.45
CA VAL A 415 -7.53 -24.89 8.18
C VAL A 415 -8.96 -25.11 8.60
N LEU A 416 -9.65 -26.04 7.93
CA LEU A 416 -11.04 -26.43 8.19
C LEU A 416 -11.10 -27.94 8.40
N HIS A 417 -11.50 -28.39 9.62
CA HIS A 417 -11.56 -29.79 10.02
C HIS A 417 -12.92 -30.43 9.69
N LEU A 418 -14.01 -29.66 9.79
CA LEU A 418 -15.36 -30.13 9.48
C LEU A 418 -15.58 -30.53 8.00
N MET A 419 -14.60 -30.26 7.17
CA MET A 419 -14.60 -30.60 5.72
C MET A 419 -13.59 -31.71 5.38
N SER A 420 -13.24 -32.56 6.33
CA SER A 420 -12.34 -33.71 6.12
C SER A 420 -13.06 -34.90 5.51
#